data_8d1beb4ad1736c4a3c54798073c0e3b7
#
_entry.id   8d1beb4ad1736c4a3c54798073c0e3b7
#
_cell.length_a   1.000
_cell.length_b   1.000
_cell.length_c   1.000
_cell.angle_alpha   90.00
_cell.angle_beta   90.00
_cell.angle_gamma   90.00
#
_symmetry.space_group_name_H-M   'P 1'
#
loop_
_entity.id
_entity.type
_entity.pdbx_description
1 polymer ?
#
loop_
_entity_poly.entity_id
_entity_poly.type
_entity_poly.pdbx_seq_one_letter_code
_entity_poly.pdbx_strand_id
1 'polypeptide(L)'
;MSLPRTLGELRQSPFSEQRLSTRRVKDEMRDNLIAKLRQGGPIFPGIVGYDDTVVPQIVNAILSRHNFILLGLRGQAKSRILRALTSLLDAQAPYVAGCEIHDNPYAPICRRCQEEIAKVGDATPIAYLTPEQRYVEKLATPDVTIADLIGDIDPIKAARGGHELGSEYTVHYGLLPRANHGIFAINELPDLAGKIQVGLFNIMQEGDVQIKGYPIRLPLDVVLVFSANPEDYTARGKIITPLKDRIGSEIRTHYPATVEEGVTITAQESWTQRNGHKLHLPKYVQEVIERIAFAAREDKKIDKRSGVSQRLPISAMENVISNAERRAIHQEEKLVVPRIADVYAAMPAITGKLELEYEGEMKGADHVSRELIRTAVAKTHDTYFKGVDMQQIVQWFDLGGEIQLADTASAADALPSLRGIQGLMEKTVKVGVGPKDSPEVQVSAAEFILEGLHAHKRIGRNEERVFTAGEKQPKQTEKPFEREDQPFRGRRPYN
;
A
#
# COMPACT_ATOMS: atom_id res chain seq x y z
N MET A 1 -13.87 20.77 29.75
CA MET A 1 -13.78 22.24 29.75
C MET A 1 -14.09 22.71 28.35
N SER A 2 -14.89 23.78 28.17
CA SER A 2 -15.09 24.41 26.86
C SER A 2 -13.79 25.06 26.39
N LEU A 3 -13.50 24.96 25.09
CA LEU A 3 -12.33 25.62 24.52
C LEU A 3 -12.48 27.14 24.56
N PRO A 4 -11.40 27.89 24.87
CA PRO A 4 -11.39 29.36 24.82
C PRO A 4 -11.85 29.90 23.48
N ARG A 5 -12.68 30.93 23.48
CA ARG A 5 -13.25 31.52 22.26
C ARG A 5 -12.63 32.86 21.87
N THR A 6 -11.92 33.48 22.81
CA THR A 6 -11.26 34.77 22.65
C THR A 6 -9.79 34.69 23.06
N LEU A 7 -8.98 35.65 22.60
CA LEU A 7 -7.56 35.73 22.97
C LEU A 7 -7.38 35.93 24.47
N GLY A 8 -8.25 36.70 25.14
CA GLY A 8 -8.23 36.89 26.58
C GLY A 8 -8.49 35.61 27.37
N GLU A 9 -9.48 34.80 26.93
CA GLU A 9 -9.74 33.47 27.50
C GLU A 9 -8.57 32.49 27.22
N LEU A 10 -7.97 32.60 26.05
CA LEU A 10 -6.84 31.75 25.65
C LEU A 10 -5.64 31.96 26.57
N ARG A 11 -5.34 33.22 26.95
CA ARG A 11 -4.25 33.56 27.87
C ARG A 11 -4.41 32.95 29.27
N GLN A 12 -5.65 32.70 29.70
CA GLN A 12 -5.99 32.11 30.99
C GLN A 12 -6.12 30.57 30.93
N SER A 13 -5.78 29.98 29.79
CA SER A 13 -5.93 28.54 29.51
C SER A 13 -4.58 27.81 29.46
N PRO A 14 -4.56 26.48 29.37
CA PRO A 14 -3.34 25.73 29.15
C PRO A 14 -2.61 26.06 27.81
N PHE A 15 -3.25 26.80 26.90
CA PHE A 15 -2.66 27.32 25.68
C PHE A 15 -1.89 28.62 25.92
N SER A 16 -0.90 28.58 26.82
CA SER A 16 -0.15 29.78 27.24
C SER A 16 0.69 30.35 26.09
N GLU A 17 0.88 31.68 26.12
CA GLU A 17 1.74 32.40 25.16
C GLU A 17 3.14 31.82 25.10
N GLN A 18 3.77 31.53 26.27
CA GLN A 18 5.09 30.93 26.34
C GLN A 18 5.19 29.61 25.58
N ARG A 19 4.13 28.78 25.64
CA ARG A 19 4.09 27.50 24.92
C ARG A 19 3.90 27.69 23.43
N LEU A 20 2.96 28.52 23.02
CA LEU A 20 2.56 28.62 21.61
C LEU A 20 3.49 29.52 20.78
N SER A 21 4.16 30.52 21.36
CA SER A 21 5.09 31.41 20.64
C SER A 21 6.47 30.80 20.41
N THR A 22 6.89 29.84 21.24
CA THR A 22 8.24 29.25 21.16
C THR A 22 8.25 27.83 20.58
N ARG A 23 7.14 27.09 20.66
CA ARG A 23 7.03 25.70 20.23
C ARG A 23 6.58 25.61 18.79
N ARG A 24 7.51 25.31 17.89
CA ARG A 24 7.21 25.05 16.48
C ARG A 24 6.57 23.67 16.25
N VAL A 25 5.93 23.47 15.11
CA VAL A 25 5.30 22.17 14.77
C VAL A 25 6.27 20.99 14.83
N LYS A 26 7.54 21.20 14.48
CA LYS A 26 8.59 20.17 14.62
C LYS A 26 8.89 19.82 16.08
N ASP A 27 8.80 20.79 16.99
CA ASP A 27 8.95 20.56 18.42
C ASP A 27 7.76 19.83 18.98
N GLU A 28 6.55 20.23 18.57
CA GLU A 28 5.29 19.57 18.95
C GLU A 28 5.31 18.08 18.56
N MET A 29 5.62 17.77 17.31
CA MET A 29 5.68 16.38 16.85
C MET A 29 6.75 15.58 17.61
N ARG A 30 7.90 16.19 17.89
CA ARG A 30 8.98 15.56 18.66
C ARG A 30 8.54 15.26 20.09
N ASP A 31 7.93 16.22 20.78
CA ASP A 31 7.48 16.06 22.17
C ASP A 31 6.41 14.98 22.28
N ASN A 32 5.44 15.00 21.36
CA ASN A 32 4.36 14.00 21.32
C ASN A 32 4.90 12.61 20.99
N LEU A 33 5.89 12.51 20.09
CA LEU A 33 6.61 11.27 19.81
C LEU A 33 7.34 10.73 21.04
N ILE A 34 8.07 11.60 21.78
CA ILE A 34 8.75 11.19 23.02
C ILE A 34 7.75 10.67 24.06
N ALA A 35 6.59 11.32 24.17
CA ALA A 35 5.53 10.86 25.07
C ALA A 35 5.01 9.47 24.66
N LYS A 36 4.76 9.23 23.36
CA LYS A 36 4.36 7.91 22.85
C LYS A 36 5.44 6.84 23.07
N LEU A 37 6.72 7.17 22.82
CA LEU A 37 7.83 6.24 23.05
C LEU A 37 7.93 5.81 24.52
N ARG A 38 7.67 6.74 25.47
CA ARG A 38 7.66 6.44 26.91
C ARG A 38 6.47 5.61 27.35
N GLN A 39 5.32 5.75 26.69
CA GLN A 39 4.13 4.95 26.96
C GLN A 39 4.26 3.50 26.45
N GLY A 40 5.14 3.27 25.46
CA GLY A 40 5.25 1.98 24.76
C GLY A 40 4.10 1.75 23.77
N GLY A 41 4.19 0.65 23.03
CA GLY A 41 3.23 0.29 22.00
C GLY A 41 3.59 0.83 20.62
N PRO A 42 2.75 0.54 19.60
CA PRO A 42 3.04 0.93 18.21
C PRO A 42 2.93 2.44 18.01
N ILE A 43 3.96 3.03 17.39
CA ILE A 43 3.99 4.47 17.09
C ILE A 43 2.93 4.83 16.04
N PHE A 44 2.79 3.97 15.02
CA PHE A 44 1.82 4.13 13.93
C PHE A 44 0.90 2.90 13.87
N PRO A 45 -0.19 2.86 14.64
CA PRO A 45 -1.14 1.75 14.61
C PRO A 45 -1.67 1.48 13.20
N GLY A 46 -1.74 0.21 12.81
CA GLY A 46 -2.20 -0.22 11.49
C GLY A 46 -1.15 -0.14 10.37
N ILE A 47 0.08 0.24 10.67
CA ILE A 47 1.23 0.04 9.79
C ILE A 47 1.88 -1.29 10.19
N VAL A 48 1.96 -2.23 9.27
CA VAL A 48 2.43 -3.61 9.51
C VAL A 48 3.76 -3.86 8.80
N GLY A 49 4.68 -4.57 9.48
CA GLY A 49 5.95 -5.02 8.90
C GLY A 49 7.04 -3.97 8.82
N TYR A 50 6.88 -2.81 9.47
CA TYR A 50 7.83 -1.71 9.45
C TYR A 50 8.44 -1.40 10.82
N ASP A 51 8.07 -2.11 11.86
CA ASP A 51 8.43 -1.81 13.25
C ASP A 51 9.95 -1.80 13.47
N ASP A 52 10.68 -2.71 12.83
CA ASP A 52 12.13 -2.85 12.97
C ASP A 52 12.94 -2.17 11.82
N THR A 53 12.29 -1.62 10.81
CA THR A 53 12.94 -1.11 9.60
C THR A 53 12.65 0.35 9.32
N VAL A 54 11.43 0.67 8.90
CA VAL A 54 11.02 2.01 8.44
C VAL A 54 10.65 2.92 9.62
N VAL A 55 9.89 2.39 10.59
CA VAL A 55 9.43 3.17 11.75
C VAL A 55 10.58 3.76 12.55
N PRO A 56 11.67 3.02 12.88
CA PRO A 56 12.80 3.61 13.60
C PRO A 56 13.48 4.75 12.83
N GLN A 57 13.54 4.68 11.51
CA GLN A 57 14.12 5.74 10.68
C GLN A 57 13.23 7.00 10.68
N ILE A 58 11.90 6.84 10.64
CA ILE A 58 10.94 7.94 10.76
C ILE A 58 11.06 8.57 12.16
N VAL A 59 11.12 7.77 13.20
CA VAL A 59 11.33 8.23 14.59
C VAL A 59 12.60 9.09 14.67
N ASN A 60 13.72 8.62 14.13
CA ASN A 60 14.97 9.37 14.12
C ASN A 60 14.86 10.68 13.33
N ALA A 61 14.18 10.68 12.17
CA ALA A 61 13.97 11.89 11.38
C ALA A 61 13.16 12.95 12.18
N ILE A 62 12.09 12.53 12.87
CA ILE A 62 11.26 13.42 13.69
C ILE A 62 12.04 13.94 14.91
N LEU A 63 12.78 13.07 15.63
CA LEU A 63 13.62 13.46 16.75
C LEU A 63 14.71 14.48 16.35
N SER A 64 15.21 14.36 15.11
CA SER A 64 16.19 15.29 14.52
C SER A 64 15.56 16.53 13.88
N ARG A 65 14.21 16.68 13.93
CA ARG A 65 13.47 17.79 13.31
C ARG A 65 13.69 17.89 11.79
N HIS A 66 13.98 16.79 11.12
CA HIS A 66 14.21 16.77 9.68
C HIS A 66 12.92 16.89 8.89
N ASN A 67 12.98 17.55 7.74
CA ASN A 67 12.12 17.24 6.63
C ASN A 67 12.62 15.93 6.02
N PHE A 68 11.72 15.03 5.56
CA PHE A 68 12.16 13.73 5.06
C PHE A 68 11.35 13.25 3.86
N ILE A 69 11.92 12.30 3.15
CA ILE A 69 11.29 11.65 2.00
C ILE A 69 11.18 10.15 2.20
N LEU A 70 10.02 9.59 1.86
CA LEU A 70 9.80 8.15 1.77
C LEU A 70 10.04 7.70 0.34
N LEU A 71 11.03 6.85 0.14
CA LEU A 71 11.37 6.25 -1.14
C LEU A 71 10.93 4.80 -1.19
N GLY A 72 10.21 4.42 -2.23
CA GLY A 72 9.85 3.03 -2.43
C GLY A 72 8.83 2.85 -3.53
N LEU A 73 8.69 1.62 -3.98
CA LEU A 73 7.80 1.26 -5.06
C LEU A 73 6.32 1.50 -4.70
N ARG A 74 5.45 1.44 -5.68
CA ARG A 74 4.00 1.62 -5.49
C ARG A 74 3.42 0.56 -4.54
N GLY A 75 2.43 0.97 -3.73
CA GLY A 75 1.76 0.07 -2.79
C GLY A 75 2.56 -0.30 -1.54
N GLN A 76 3.59 0.50 -1.18
CA GLN A 76 4.38 0.35 0.04
C GLN A 76 3.96 1.32 1.16
N ALA A 77 2.68 1.64 1.25
CA ALA A 77 2.05 2.44 2.29
C ALA A 77 2.61 3.86 2.51
N LYS A 78 3.44 4.43 1.59
CA LYS A 78 4.06 5.75 1.76
C LYS A 78 3.06 6.84 2.18
N SER A 79 2.00 7.06 1.40
CA SER A 79 0.99 8.09 1.72
C SER A 79 0.22 7.80 3.01
N ARG A 80 0.02 6.52 3.36
CA ARG A 80 -0.60 6.13 4.63
C ARG A 80 0.28 6.52 5.81
N ILE A 81 1.59 6.29 5.71
CA ILE A 81 2.55 6.69 6.74
C ILE A 81 2.56 8.21 6.89
N LEU A 82 2.59 8.96 5.77
CA LEU A 82 2.58 10.43 5.82
C LEU A 82 1.33 10.96 6.52
N ARG A 83 0.15 10.38 6.25
CA ARG A 83 -1.09 10.74 6.95
C ARG A 83 -1.08 10.33 8.42
N ALA A 84 -0.45 9.20 8.78
CA ALA A 84 -0.35 8.75 10.16
C ALA A 84 0.47 9.69 11.05
N LEU A 85 1.30 10.58 10.46
CA LEU A 85 2.04 11.61 11.20
C LEU A 85 1.11 12.60 11.93
N THR A 86 -0.15 12.77 11.48
CA THR A 86 -1.14 13.59 12.18
C THR A 86 -1.33 13.16 13.62
N SER A 87 -1.14 11.88 13.94
CA SER A 87 -1.21 11.34 15.29
C SER A 87 -0.14 11.88 16.24
N LEU A 88 0.84 12.63 15.72
CA LEU A 88 1.87 13.32 16.50
C LEU A 88 1.59 14.81 16.68
N LEU A 89 0.46 15.33 16.19
CA LEU A 89 0.01 16.68 16.40
C LEU A 89 -0.88 16.75 17.65
N ASP A 90 -0.90 17.92 18.32
CA ASP A 90 -1.81 18.18 19.44
C ASP A 90 -3.28 18.11 18.96
N ALA A 91 -4.16 17.60 19.79
CA ALA A 91 -5.58 17.41 19.45
C ALA A 91 -6.29 18.70 19.01
N GLN A 92 -5.84 19.85 19.49
CA GLN A 92 -6.39 21.17 19.18
C GLN A 92 -5.24 22.17 19.05
N ALA A 93 -5.21 22.91 17.95
CA ALA A 93 -4.29 24.02 17.73
C ALA A 93 -5.08 25.33 17.57
N PRO A 94 -4.97 26.29 18.48
CA PRO A 94 -5.68 27.57 18.38
C PRO A 94 -5.09 28.44 17.26
N TYR A 95 -5.95 29.14 16.55
CA TYR A 95 -5.58 30.13 15.55
C TYR A 95 -6.57 31.31 15.53
N VAL A 96 -6.19 32.45 14.94
CA VAL A 96 -7.08 33.61 14.77
C VAL A 96 -8.23 33.25 13.85
N ALA A 97 -9.45 33.30 14.31
CA ALA A 97 -10.63 32.86 13.58
C ALA A 97 -10.74 33.52 12.18
N GLY A 98 -11.00 32.69 11.17
CA GLY A 98 -11.12 33.14 9.78
C GLY A 98 -9.78 33.52 9.10
N CYS A 99 -8.64 33.25 9.72
CA CYS A 99 -7.34 33.40 9.07
C CYS A 99 -7.11 32.31 8.04
N GLU A 100 -6.78 32.67 6.78
CA GLU A 100 -6.54 31.71 5.70
C GLU A 100 -5.24 30.90 5.88
N ILE A 101 -4.27 31.45 6.65
CA ILE A 101 -2.99 30.81 6.91
C ILE A 101 -2.83 30.37 8.37
N HIS A 102 -3.94 30.29 9.09
CA HIS A 102 -4.03 29.76 10.47
C HIS A 102 -3.06 30.41 11.47
N ASP A 103 -2.99 31.73 11.46
CA ASP A 103 -2.05 32.47 12.30
C ASP A 103 -2.16 32.15 13.80
N ASN A 104 -1.00 32.02 14.42
CA ASN A 104 -0.88 31.92 15.86
C ASN A 104 -1.39 33.20 16.53
N PRO A 105 -2.36 33.12 17.45
CA PRO A 105 -2.93 34.29 18.10
C PRO A 105 -1.94 35.18 18.86
N TYR A 106 -0.81 34.60 19.32
CA TYR A 106 0.22 35.34 20.04
C TYR A 106 1.34 35.88 19.13
N ALA A 107 1.49 35.35 17.93
CA ALA A 107 2.53 35.75 17.00
C ALA A 107 1.99 35.73 15.56
N PRO A 108 1.01 36.58 15.22
CA PRO A 108 0.41 36.62 13.90
C PRO A 108 1.43 37.09 12.85
N ILE A 109 1.49 36.42 11.72
CA ILE A 109 2.40 36.74 10.62
C ILE A 109 1.70 37.49 9.50
N CYS A 110 0.38 37.32 9.32
CA CYS A 110 -0.36 38.04 8.29
C CYS A 110 -0.87 39.39 8.79
N ARG A 111 -0.82 40.37 7.90
CA ARG A 111 -1.23 41.75 8.17
C ARG A 111 -2.66 41.86 8.70
N ARG A 112 -3.58 41.08 8.13
CA ARG A 112 -4.97 41.06 8.58
C ARG A 112 -5.08 40.74 10.07
N CYS A 113 -4.42 39.65 10.53
CA CYS A 113 -4.50 39.22 11.91
C CYS A 113 -3.77 40.18 12.86
N GLN A 114 -2.64 40.78 12.42
CA GLN A 114 -1.96 41.83 13.17
C GLN A 114 -2.85 43.06 13.39
N GLU A 115 -3.53 43.55 12.36
CA GLU A 115 -4.45 44.68 12.46
C GLU A 115 -5.71 44.33 13.29
N GLU A 116 -6.26 43.13 13.13
CA GLU A 116 -7.41 42.65 13.90
C GLU A 116 -7.09 42.57 15.39
N ILE A 117 -5.97 41.95 15.78
CA ILE A 117 -5.54 41.88 17.18
C ILE A 117 -5.23 43.25 17.76
N ALA A 118 -4.59 44.15 16.98
CA ALA A 118 -4.32 45.53 17.41
C ALA A 118 -5.61 46.33 17.67
N LYS A 119 -6.66 46.06 16.89
CA LYS A 119 -7.95 46.75 16.99
C LYS A 119 -8.84 46.18 18.10
N VAL A 120 -8.93 44.85 18.22
CA VAL A 120 -9.91 44.14 19.02
C VAL A 120 -9.29 43.65 20.37
N GLY A 121 -7.98 43.44 20.42
CA GLY A 121 -7.28 43.06 21.65
C GLY A 121 -7.72 41.66 22.14
N ASP A 122 -7.98 41.56 23.43
CA ASP A 122 -8.37 40.31 24.12
C ASP A 122 -9.73 39.73 23.65
N ALA A 123 -10.56 40.51 22.94
CA ALA A 123 -11.81 40.04 22.37
C ALA A 123 -11.62 39.40 20.99
N THR A 124 -10.38 39.33 20.44
CA THR A 124 -10.08 38.66 19.19
C THR A 124 -10.59 37.23 19.17
N PRO A 125 -11.42 36.84 18.19
CA PRO A 125 -12.01 35.51 18.16
C PRO A 125 -10.98 34.44 17.80
N ILE A 126 -11.03 33.31 18.50
CA ILE A 126 -10.14 32.14 18.35
C ILE A 126 -10.93 30.96 17.84
N ALA A 127 -10.37 30.26 16.87
CA ALA A 127 -10.84 28.97 16.39
C ALA A 127 -9.75 27.91 16.58
N TYR A 128 -10.09 26.64 16.33
CA TYR A 128 -9.21 25.51 16.57
C TYR A 128 -9.13 24.59 15.35
N LEU A 129 -7.94 24.09 15.05
CA LEU A 129 -7.70 23.06 14.05
C LEU A 129 -7.52 21.72 14.74
N THR A 130 -8.11 20.68 14.13
CA THR A 130 -7.81 19.28 14.46
C THR A 130 -6.51 18.82 13.77
N PRO A 131 -5.90 17.69 14.19
CA PRO A 131 -4.71 17.15 13.53
C PRO A 131 -4.91 16.92 12.02
N GLU A 132 -6.09 16.45 11.61
CA GLU A 132 -6.42 16.18 10.20
C GLU A 132 -6.50 17.48 9.38
N GLN A 133 -7.01 18.56 9.95
CA GLN A 133 -7.08 19.86 9.30
C GLN A 133 -5.70 20.53 9.15
N ARG A 134 -4.73 20.08 9.94
CA ARG A 134 -3.32 20.54 9.90
C ARG A 134 -2.45 19.71 8.95
N TYR A 135 -3.05 18.77 8.21
CA TYR A 135 -2.39 17.97 7.20
C TYR A 135 -2.85 18.38 5.80
N VAL A 136 -1.97 18.98 5.05
CA VAL A 136 -2.23 19.41 3.67
C VAL A 136 -1.40 18.53 2.72
N GLU A 137 -2.06 17.94 1.74
CA GLU A 137 -1.45 16.98 0.81
C GLU A 137 -1.61 17.46 -0.64
N LYS A 138 -0.54 17.37 -1.42
CA LYS A 138 -0.56 17.61 -2.86
C LYS A 138 0.10 16.45 -3.59
N LEU A 139 -0.60 15.92 -4.59
CA LEU A 139 0.02 15.05 -5.58
C LEU A 139 0.80 15.92 -6.56
N ALA A 140 2.08 15.66 -6.74
CA ALA A 140 2.88 16.29 -7.77
C ALA A 140 2.41 15.78 -9.14
N THR A 141 2.10 16.71 -10.03
CA THR A 141 1.75 16.48 -11.42
C THR A 141 2.44 17.54 -12.27
N PRO A 142 2.72 17.31 -13.56
CA PRO A 142 3.44 18.27 -14.41
C PRO A 142 2.75 19.62 -14.58
N ASP A 143 1.43 19.69 -14.37
CA ASP A 143 0.60 20.89 -14.47
C ASP A 143 0.58 21.75 -13.19
N VAL A 144 1.12 21.25 -12.06
CA VAL A 144 1.23 22.03 -10.82
C VAL A 144 2.03 23.30 -11.06
N THR A 145 1.51 24.42 -10.59
CA THR A 145 2.15 25.73 -10.70
C THR A 145 2.70 26.20 -9.35
N ILE A 146 3.58 27.19 -9.38
CA ILE A 146 4.07 27.83 -8.15
C ILE A 146 2.94 28.55 -7.41
N ALA A 147 1.96 29.06 -8.12
CA ALA A 147 0.79 29.70 -7.55
C ALA A 147 -0.08 28.71 -6.75
N ASP A 148 -0.20 27.43 -7.20
CA ASP A 148 -0.91 26.40 -6.45
C ASP A 148 -0.23 26.10 -5.11
N LEU A 149 1.10 26.13 -5.08
CA LEU A 149 1.87 25.80 -3.88
C LEU A 149 2.03 27.00 -2.95
N ILE A 150 2.49 28.13 -3.45
CA ILE A 150 2.84 29.31 -2.65
C ILE A 150 1.71 30.33 -2.65
N GLY A 151 1.09 30.55 -3.80
CA GLY A 151 0.09 31.57 -4.02
C GLY A 151 0.51 32.60 -5.06
N ASP A 152 -0.39 33.49 -5.37
CA ASP A 152 -0.18 34.60 -6.31
C ASP A 152 -1.05 35.81 -5.90
N ILE A 153 -0.81 36.93 -6.51
CA ILE A 153 -1.64 38.13 -6.35
C ILE A 153 -2.94 37.93 -7.14
N ASP A 154 -4.07 38.23 -6.50
CA ASP A 154 -5.41 38.21 -7.10
C ASP A 154 -5.81 39.62 -7.53
N PRO A 155 -5.80 39.94 -8.85
CA PRO A 155 -6.19 41.25 -9.34
C PRO A 155 -7.66 41.61 -9.04
N ILE A 156 -8.53 40.59 -8.89
CA ILE A 156 -9.93 40.79 -8.57
C ILE A 156 -10.09 41.22 -7.11
N LYS A 157 -9.37 40.59 -6.19
CA LYS A 157 -9.30 41.03 -4.79
C LYS A 157 -8.75 42.45 -4.68
N ALA A 158 -7.70 42.81 -5.46
CA ALA A 158 -7.14 44.15 -5.49
C ALA A 158 -8.19 45.19 -5.95
N ALA A 159 -8.84 44.94 -7.08
CA ALA A 159 -9.84 45.86 -7.64
C ALA A 159 -11.07 46.04 -6.73
N ARG A 160 -11.59 44.95 -6.15
CA ARG A 160 -12.75 45.01 -5.26
C ARG A 160 -12.45 45.65 -3.91
N GLY A 161 -11.25 45.45 -3.38
CA GLY A 161 -10.81 45.97 -2.09
C GLY A 161 -10.23 47.39 -2.16
N GLY A 162 -9.99 47.95 -3.36
CA GLY A 162 -9.28 49.22 -3.53
C GLY A 162 -7.83 49.19 -3.07
N HIS A 163 -7.20 47.98 -3.12
CA HIS A 163 -5.84 47.79 -2.67
C HIS A 163 -4.84 47.84 -3.83
N GLU A 164 -3.62 48.28 -3.56
CA GLU A 164 -2.52 48.16 -4.51
C GLU A 164 -2.15 46.69 -4.70
N LEU A 165 -1.72 46.28 -5.90
CA LEU A 165 -1.35 44.90 -6.24
C LEU A 165 -0.25 44.34 -5.34
N GLY A 166 0.62 45.16 -4.77
CA GLY A 166 1.67 44.75 -3.81
C GLY A 166 1.17 44.58 -2.38
N SER A 167 -0.11 44.78 -2.12
CA SER A 167 -0.68 44.65 -0.79
C SER A 167 -0.91 43.17 -0.43
N GLU A 168 -0.60 42.78 0.80
CA GLU A 168 -0.85 41.42 1.30
C GLU A 168 -2.34 41.05 1.24
N TYR A 169 -3.26 41.99 1.33
CA TYR A 169 -4.71 41.79 1.19
C TYR A 169 -5.14 41.24 -0.17
N THR A 170 -4.29 41.38 -1.19
CA THR A 170 -4.56 40.91 -2.55
C THR A 170 -4.05 39.48 -2.79
N VAL A 171 -3.38 38.88 -1.83
CA VAL A 171 -2.82 37.53 -1.96
C VAL A 171 -3.93 36.50 -1.99
N HIS A 172 -3.83 35.59 -2.95
CA HIS A 172 -4.47 34.28 -2.91
C HIS A 172 -3.41 33.25 -2.42
N TYR A 173 -3.56 32.82 -1.19
CA TYR A 173 -2.61 31.89 -0.58
C TYR A 173 -2.70 30.50 -1.20
N GLY A 174 -1.57 29.93 -1.57
CA GLY A 174 -1.46 28.56 -2.04
C GLY A 174 -1.54 27.54 -0.89
N LEU A 175 -1.32 26.28 -1.22
CA LEU A 175 -1.46 25.17 -0.26
C LEU A 175 -0.41 25.22 0.87
N LEU A 176 0.82 25.66 0.57
CA LEU A 176 1.91 25.70 1.54
C LEU A 176 1.67 26.73 2.66
N PRO A 177 1.30 28.01 2.39
CA PRO A 177 0.89 28.93 3.44
C PRO A 177 -0.31 28.44 4.26
N ARG A 178 -1.26 27.76 3.65
CA ARG A 178 -2.42 27.17 4.34
C ARG A 178 -2.07 25.98 5.22
N ALA A 179 -0.88 25.38 5.02
CA ALA A 179 -0.35 24.32 5.88
C ALA A 179 0.41 24.86 7.11
N ASN A 180 0.43 26.17 7.32
CA ASN A 180 1.11 26.78 8.47
C ASN A 180 0.66 26.15 9.79
N HIS A 181 1.61 25.92 10.70
CA HIS A 181 1.45 25.16 11.94
C HIS A 181 1.00 23.71 11.72
N GLY A 182 1.40 23.10 10.58
CA GLY A 182 1.01 21.75 10.23
C GLY A 182 2.04 21.00 9.39
N ILE A 183 1.55 19.97 8.70
CA ILE A 183 2.35 19.10 7.84
C ILE A 183 1.94 19.36 6.39
N PHE A 184 2.91 19.64 5.53
CA PHE A 184 2.70 19.71 4.10
C PHE A 184 3.36 18.53 3.41
N ALA A 185 2.54 17.66 2.82
CA ALA A 185 2.97 16.45 2.14
C ALA A 185 2.91 16.61 0.62
N ILE A 186 4.03 16.33 -0.07
CA ILE A 186 4.06 16.25 -1.53
C ILE A 186 4.30 14.80 -1.93
N ASN A 187 3.29 14.19 -2.56
CA ASN A 187 3.40 12.85 -3.11
C ASN A 187 3.94 12.89 -4.53
N GLU A 188 4.73 11.87 -4.88
CA GLU A 188 5.37 11.69 -6.19
C GLU A 188 6.23 12.92 -6.58
N LEU A 189 7.06 13.39 -5.66
CA LEU A 189 7.89 14.61 -5.79
C LEU A 189 8.65 14.71 -7.13
N PRO A 190 9.20 13.64 -7.73
CA PRO A 190 9.88 13.70 -9.03
C PRO A 190 9.01 14.22 -10.19
N ASP A 191 7.69 14.06 -10.13
CA ASP A 191 6.77 14.53 -11.15
C ASP A 191 6.58 16.06 -11.11
N LEU A 192 7.03 16.72 -10.05
CA LEU A 192 7.00 18.16 -9.92
C LEU A 192 8.09 18.80 -10.79
N ALA A 193 7.70 19.72 -11.68
CA ALA A 193 8.65 20.38 -12.58
C ALA A 193 9.81 21.02 -11.80
N GLY A 194 11.05 20.90 -12.29
CA GLY A 194 12.25 21.38 -11.60
C GLY A 194 12.21 22.83 -11.17
N LYS A 195 11.61 23.73 -11.99
CA LYS A 195 11.40 25.14 -11.63
C LYS A 195 10.47 25.33 -10.42
N ILE A 196 9.54 24.42 -10.20
CA ILE A 196 8.64 24.46 -9.05
C ILE A 196 9.36 23.92 -7.82
N GLN A 197 10.19 22.86 -7.98
CA GLN A 197 11.04 22.36 -6.91
C GLN A 197 11.97 23.44 -6.35
N VAL A 198 12.49 24.35 -7.20
CA VAL A 198 13.29 25.50 -6.76
C VAL A 198 12.48 26.42 -5.84
N GLY A 199 11.18 26.60 -6.09
CA GLY A 199 10.29 27.39 -5.24
C GLY A 199 10.19 26.89 -3.79
N LEU A 200 10.56 25.62 -3.52
CA LEU A 200 10.57 25.05 -2.18
C LEU A 200 11.88 25.35 -1.40
N PHE A 201 12.91 25.93 -2.03
CA PHE A 201 14.20 26.15 -1.35
C PHE A 201 14.10 27.09 -0.16
N ASN A 202 13.43 28.22 -0.34
CA ASN A 202 13.31 29.23 0.71
C ASN A 202 12.62 28.66 1.96
N ILE A 203 11.51 27.94 1.77
CA ILE A 203 10.79 27.35 2.90
C ILE A 203 11.63 26.28 3.61
N MET A 204 12.46 25.52 2.86
CA MET A 204 13.29 24.48 3.46
C MET A 204 14.50 25.03 4.18
N GLN A 205 15.05 26.16 3.74
CA GLN A 205 16.28 26.74 4.26
C GLN A 205 16.00 27.88 5.23
N GLU A 206 15.20 28.86 4.83
CA GLU A 206 14.92 30.09 5.60
C GLU A 206 13.63 29.97 6.43
N GLY A 207 12.76 28.99 6.12
CA GLY A 207 11.47 28.84 6.77
C GLY A 207 10.45 29.87 6.29
N ASP A 208 10.66 30.52 5.15
CA ASP A 208 9.72 31.50 4.62
C ASP A 208 9.33 31.24 3.15
N VAL A 209 8.26 31.87 2.73
CA VAL A 209 7.85 31.93 1.34
C VAL A 209 7.73 33.37 0.89
N GLN A 210 8.13 33.63 -0.36
CA GLN A 210 7.98 34.93 -1.01
C GLN A 210 6.98 34.84 -2.14
N ILE A 211 6.02 35.74 -2.18
CA ILE A 211 4.99 35.79 -3.22
C ILE A 211 5.57 36.48 -4.46
N LYS A 212 5.92 35.69 -5.48
CA LYS A 212 6.21 36.05 -6.89
C LYS A 212 6.91 37.40 -7.12
N GLY A 213 7.96 37.69 -6.36
CA GLY A 213 8.73 38.92 -6.51
C GLY A 213 8.10 40.18 -5.85
N TYR A 214 6.94 40.05 -5.24
CA TYR A 214 6.39 41.09 -4.38
C TYR A 214 7.10 41.12 -3.01
N PRO A 215 7.10 42.25 -2.29
CA PRO A 215 7.78 42.41 -1.01
C PRO A 215 7.03 41.70 0.15
N ILE A 216 6.31 40.62 -0.15
CA ILE A 216 5.52 39.84 0.80
C ILE A 216 6.30 38.58 1.12
N ARG A 217 6.82 38.50 2.36
CA ARG A 217 7.49 37.31 2.92
C ARG A 217 6.73 36.83 4.12
N LEU A 218 6.41 35.54 4.14
CA LEU A 218 5.66 34.88 5.22
C LEU A 218 6.56 33.84 5.87
N PRO A 219 7.00 34.05 7.13
CA PRO A 219 7.72 33.04 7.90
C PRO A 219 6.71 31.96 8.34
N LEU A 220 6.79 30.79 7.73
CA LEU A 220 5.86 29.68 7.99
C LEU A 220 6.49 28.66 8.97
N ASP A 221 5.65 28.09 9.77
CA ASP A 221 5.99 26.96 10.65
C ASP A 221 5.38 25.66 10.08
N VAL A 222 6.13 24.94 9.25
CA VAL A 222 5.64 23.77 8.51
C VAL A 222 6.65 22.64 8.54
N VAL A 223 6.16 21.41 8.69
CA VAL A 223 6.94 20.19 8.43
C VAL A 223 6.70 19.77 6.98
N LEU A 224 7.77 19.66 6.21
CA LEU A 224 7.71 19.17 4.83
C LEU A 224 8.03 17.69 4.79
N VAL A 225 7.14 16.90 4.19
CA VAL A 225 7.34 15.47 3.98
C VAL A 225 7.02 15.10 2.54
N PHE A 226 7.79 14.15 2.01
CA PHE A 226 7.72 13.82 0.60
C PHE A 226 7.57 12.32 0.39
N SER A 227 7.00 11.92 -0.75
CA SER A 227 7.12 10.56 -1.25
C SER A 227 7.62 10.55 -2.68
N ALA A 228 8.31 9.46 -3.05
CA ALA A 228 8.76 9.22 -4.42
C ALA A 228 8.88 7.73 -4.70
N ASN A 229 8.76 7.36 -5.98
CA ASN A 229 9.12 6.05 -6.47
C ASN A 229 10.53 6.11 -7.06
N PRO A 230 11.40 5.12 -6.83
CA PRO A 230 12.74 5.09 -7.42
C PRO A 230 12.76 5.14 -8.95
N GLU A 231 11.73 4.62 -9.62
CA GLU A 231 11.58 4.64 -11.08
C GLU A 231 11.36 6.03 -11.63
N ASP A 232 10.64 6.87 -10.91
CA ASP A 232 10.31 8.21 -11.36
C ASP A 232 11.56 9.09 -11.51
N TYR A 233 12.69 8.67 -10.87
CA TYR A 233 13.99 9.34 -11.06
C TYR A 233 14.59 9.19 -12.46
N THR A 234 14.12 8.24 -13.25
CA THR A 234 14.71 7.93 -14.56
C THR A 234 13.77 8.19 -15.73
N ALA A 235 12.45 8.06 -15.54
CA ALA A 235 11.47 8.04 -16.62
C ALA A 235 10.59 9.30 -16.70
N ARG A 236 10.13 9.85 -15.57
CA ARG A 236 9.13 10.93 -15.54
C ARG A 236 9.65 12.25 -15.03
N GLY A 237 10.64 12.24 -14.15
CA GLY A 237 11.19 13.44 -13.55
C GLY A 237 12.36 13.12 -12.66
N LYS A 238 13.02 14.18 -12.15
CA LYS A 238 14.17 14.04 -11.28
C LYS A 238 14.05 15.03 -10.13
N ILE A 239 14.29 14.56 -8.91
CA ILE A 239 14.53 15.49 -7.81
C ILE A 239 15.85 16.22 -8.09
N ILE A 240 15.79 17.53 -8.20
CA ILE A 240 17.00 18.32 -8.46
C ILE A 240 17.95 18.22 -7.28
N THR A 241 19.25 18.11 -7.57
CA THR A 241 20.29 17.89 -6.56
C THR A 241 20.23 18.88 -5.39
N PRO A 242 20.01 20.19 -5.60
CA PRO A 242 19.91 21.15 -4.49
C PRO A 242 18.69 20.92 -3.58
N LEU A 243 17.57 20.37 -4.08
CA LEU A 243 16.44 20.01 -3.25
C LEU A 243 16.73 18.76 -2.42
N LYS A 244 17.35 17.76 -3.06
CA LYS A 244 17.74 16.51 -2.38
C LYS A 244 18.71 16.78 -1.23
N ASP A 245 19.66 17.68 -1.41
CA ASP A 245 20.64 18.09 -0.38
C ASP A 245 19.96 18.72 0.87
N ARG A 246 18.80 19.37 0.68
CA ARG A 246 18.03 20.00 1.77
C ARG A 246 17.04 19.09 2.47
N ILE A 247 16.81 17.90 1.96
CA ILE A 247 16.01 16.87 2.61
C ILE A 247 16.88 16.17 3.65
N GLY A 248 16.54 16.33 4.94
CA GLY A 248 17.38 15.85 6.04
C GLY A 248 17.46 14.33 6.17
N SER A 249 16.43 13.59 5.71
CA SER A 249 16.41 12.12 5.79
C SER A 249 15.73 11.49 4.58
N GLU A 250 16.39 10.48 3.99
CA GLU A 250 15.83 9.62 2.95
C GLU A 250 15.55 8.24 3.54
N ILE A 251 14.29 7.83 3.57
CA ILE A 251 13.83 6.61 4.22
C ILE A 251 13.26 5.66 3.18
N ARG A 252 13.82 4.46 3.07
CA ARG A 252 13.40 3.47 2.08
C ARG A 252 12.34 2.54 2.65
N THR A 253 11.21 2.47 1.95
CA THR A 253 10.14 1.50 2.24
C THR A 253 10.36 0.19 1.46
N HIS A 254 9.68 -0.87 1.86
CA HIS A 254 9.75 -2.18 1.22
C HIS A 254 8.38 -2.86 1.20
N TYR A 255 8.25 -3.97 0.50
CA TYR A 255 7.07 -4.84 0.58
C TYR A 255 7.11 -5.68 1.87
N PRO A 256 5.98 -6.28 2.29
CA PRO A 256 5.97 -7.22 3.41
C PRO A 256 7.08 -8.27 3.25
N ALA A 257 7.80 -8.55 4.33
CA ALA A 257 8.89 -9.51 4.32
C ALA A 257 8.37 -10.95 4.41
N THR A 258 7.23 -11.17 5.06
CA THR A 258 6.61 -12.48 5.25
C THR A 258 5.19 -12.53 4.66
N VAL A 259 4.74 -13.74 4.35
CA VAL A 259 3.37 -13.97 3.86
C VAL A 259 2.35 -13.58 4.93
N GLU A 260 2.66 -13.81 6.20
CA GLU A 260 1.83 -13.49 7.34
C GLU A 260 1.60 -11.97 7.48
N GLU A 261 2.65 -11.17 7.31
CA GLU A 261 2.52 -9.70 7.25
C GLU A 261 1.63 -9.27 6.09
N GLY A 262 1.86 -9.85 4.91
CA GLY A 262 1.05 -9.58 3.72
C GLY A 262 -0.42 -9.94 3.91
N VAL A 263 -0.71 -11.11 4.48
CA VAL A 263 -2.08 -11.54 4.83
C VAL A 263 -2.73 -10.57 5.82
N THR A 264 -1.97 -10.12 6.82
CA THR A 264 -2.47 -9.15 7.81
C THR A 264 -2.85 -7.82 7.15
N ILE A 265 -1.98 -7.30 6.27
CA ILE A 265 -2.25 -6.07 5.51
C ILE A 265 -3.48 -6.25 4.61
N THR A 266 -3.53 -7.36 3.87
CA THR A 266 -4.63 -7.62 2.94
C THR A 266 -5.96 -7.79 3.67
N ALA A 267 -5.98 -8.48 4.81
CA ALA A 267 -7.18 -8.63 5.63
C ALA A 267 -7.65 -7.29 6.24
N GLN A 268 -6.72 -6.41 6.59
CA GLN A 268 -7.02 -5.09 7.14
C GLN A 268 -7.57 -4.11 6.10
N GLU A 269 -7.09 -4.20 4.84
CA GLU A 269 -7.39 -3.22 3.79
C GLU A 269 -8.50 -3.65 2.85
N SER A 270 -8.76 -4.96 2.70
CA SER A 270 -9.78 -5.46 1.81
C SER A 270 -11.18 -5.36 2.41
N TRP A 271 -12.15 -5.07 1.55
CA TRP A 271 -13.55 -5.04 1.95
C TRP A 271 -14.11 -6.46 2.15
N THR A 272 -13.95 -6.98 3.36
CA THR A 272 -14.40 -8.32 3.78
C THR A 272 -15.71 -8.29 4.56
N GLN A 273 -16.04 -7.18 5.21
CA GLN A 273 -17.31 -7.03 5.94
C GLN A 273 -18.43 -6.63 4.98
N ARG A 274 -19.27 -7.60 4.62
CA ARG A 274 -20.36 -7.42 3.67
C ARG A 274 -21.70 -7.70 4.33
N ASN A 275 -22.72 -6.92 3.97
CA ASN A 275 -24.09 -7.17 4.42
C ASN A 275 -24.68 -8.35 3.64
N GLY A 276 -25.32 -9.28 4.34
CA GLY A 276 -26.03 -10.42 3.72
C GLY A 276 -25.54 -11.77 4.22
N HIS A 277 -24.68 -12.42 3.46
CA HIS A 277 -24.21 -13.76 3.80
C HIS A 277 -23.06 -13.75 4.80
N LYS A 278 -23.02 -14.74 5.69
CA LYS A 278 -21.88 -14.97 6.57
C LYS A 278 -20.68 -15.43 5.74
N LEU A 279 -19.56 -14.75 5.88
CA LEU A 279 -18.30 -15.11 5.22
C LEU A 279 -17.44 -15.98 6.13
N HIS A 280 -16.96 -17.10 5.60
CA HIS A 280 -15.85 -17.87 6.18
C HIS A 280 -14.69 -17.86 5.18
N LEU A 281 -13.62 -17.17 5.52
CA LEU A 281 -12.45 -17.00 4.67
C LEU A 281 -11.32 -17.95 5.13
N PRO A 282 -11.09 -19.07 4.43
CA PRO A 282 -10.05 -20.03 4.82
C PRO A 282 -8.64 -19.42 4.80
N LYS A 283 -7.81 -19.76 5.78
CA LYS A 283 -6.45 -19.24 5.90
C LYS A 283 -5.60 -19.57 4.67
N TYR A 284 -5.70 -20.80 4.15
CA TYR A 284 -4.94 -21.21 2.96
C TYR A 284 -5.33 -20.40 1.71
N VAL A 285 -6.58 -19.95 1.58
CA VAL A 285 -6.99 -19.06 0.47
C VAL A 285 -6.32 -17.70 0.60
N GLN A 286 -6.30 -17.13 1.81
CA GLN A 286 -5.61 -15.87 2.09
C GLN A 286 -4.12 -15.96 1.76
N GLU A 287 -3.47 -17.05 2.18
CA GLU A 287 -2.06 -17.32 1.91
C GLU A 287 -1.77 -17.51 0.41
N VAL A 288 -2.66 -18.20 -0.34
CA VAL A 288 -2.54 -18.33 -1.80
C VAL A 288 -2.58 -16.97 -2.46
N ILE A 289 -3.58 -16.13 -2.12
CA ILE A 289 -3.71 -14.79 -2.70
C ILE A 289 -2.48 -13.94 -2.42
N GLU A 290 -1.95 -13.97 -1.20
CA GLU A 290 -0.75 -13.21 -0.88
C GLU A 290 0.49 -13.75 -1.59
N ARG A 291 0.65 -15.07 -1.67
CA ARG A 291 1.77 -15.71 -2.39
C ARG A 291 1.78 -15.42 -3.90
N ILE A 292 0.64 -15.05 -4.49
CA ILE A 292 0.61 -14.57 -5.89
C ILE A 292 1.47 -13.30 -6.01
N ALA A 293 1.31 -12.35 -5.08
CA ALA A 293 2.10 -11.12 -5.09
C ALA A 293 3.59 -11.39 -4.83
N PHE A 294 3.91 -12.31 -3.90
CA PHE A 294 5.29 -12.73 -3.63
C PHE A 294 5.91 -13.39 -4.86
N ALA A 295 5.21 -14.34 -5.50
CA ALA A 295 5.69 -15.00 -6.70
C ALA A 295 5.89 -14.00 -7.85
N ALA A 296 4.97 -13.05 -8.01
CA ALA A 296 5.06 -12.01 -9.04
C ALA A 296 6.28 -11.09 -8.84
N ARG A 297 6.64 -10.75 -7.59
CA ARG A 297 7.83 -9.95 -7.28
C ARG A 297 9.15 -10.68 -7.58
N GLU A 298 9.14 -12.01 -7.58
CA GLU A 298 10.30 -12.85 -7.89
C GLU A 298 10.40 -13.20 -9.38
N ASP A 299 9.30 -13.21 -10.13
CA ASP A 299 9.24 -13.66 -11.51
C ASP A 299 9.99 -12.70 -12.45
N LYS A 300 10.83 -13.28 -13.35
CA LYS A 300 11.62 -12.52 -14.33
C LYS A 300 10.78 -11.95 -15.47
N LYS A 301 9.57 -12.47 -15.68
CA LYS A 301 8.63 -12.02 -16.72
C LYS A 301 7.89 -10.73 -16.30
N ILE A 302 8.09 -10.27 -15.06
CA ILE A 302 7.43 -9.08 -14.50
C ILE A 302 8.46 -8.01 -14.25
N ASP A 303 8.13 -6.76 -14.63
CA ASP A 303 9.02 -5.62 -14.43
C ASP A 303 9.21 -5.35 -12.93
N LYS A 304 10.43 -5.57 -12.48
CA LYS A 304 10.82 -5.37 -11.08
C LYS A 304 10.96 -3.90 -10.70
N ARG A 305 11.18 -3.04 -11.69
CA ARG A 305 11.31 -1.58 -11.46
C ARG A 305 9.96 -0.99 -11.09
N SER A 306 8.91 -1.34 -11.83
CA SER A 306 7.54 -0.97 -11.50
C SER A 306 7.05 -1.58 -10.18
N GLY A 307 7.54 -2.78 -9.86
CA GLY A 307 7.18 -3.53 -8.67
C GLY A 307 5.73 -4.04 -8.68
N VAL A 308 5.44 -5.00 -7.83
CA VAL A 308 4.09 -5.55 -7.67
C VAL A 308 3.46 -5.02 -6.40
N SER A 309 2.53 -4.09 -6.58
CA SER A 309 1.85 -3.38 -5.50
C SER A 309 1.07 -4.31 -4.56
N GLN A 310 1.05 -3.99 -3.24
CA GLN A 310 0.18 -4.66 -2.27
C GLN A 310 -1.32 -4.45 -2.58
N ARG A 311 -1.68 -3.56 -3.49
CA ARG A 311 -3.04 -3.45 -4.02
C ARG A 311 -3.46 -4.67 -4.85
N LEU A 312 -2.50 -5.49 -5.35
CA LEU A 312 -2.82 -6.71 -6.08
C LEU A 312 -3.54 -7.73 -5.18
N PRO A 313 -2.97 -8.21 -4.06
CA PRO A 313 -3.65 -9.17 -3.20
C PRO A 313 -4.92 -8.59 -2.58
N ILE A 314 -4.99 -7.29 -2.27
CA ILE A 314 -6.21 -6.63 -1.78
C ILE A 314 -7.35 -6.75 -2.81
N SER A 315 -7.10 -6.31 -4.05
CA SER A 315 -8.11 -6.39 -5.12
C SER A 315 -8.45 -7.83 -5.50
N ALA A 316 -7.48 -8.73 -5.48
CA ALA A 316 -7.70 -10.15 -5.72
C ALA A 316 -8.60 -10.76 -4.63
N MET A 317 -8.34 -10.47 -3.36
CA MET A 317 -9.16 -10.91 -2.22
C MET A 317 -10.61 -10.49 -2.38
N GLU A 318 -10.85 -9.21 -2.70
CA GLU A 318 -12.21 -8.68 -2.89
C GLU A 318 -12.94 -9.38 -4.05
N ASN A 319 -12.24 -9.65 -5.16
CA ASN A 319 -12.80 -10.38 -6.30
C ASN A 319 -13.06 -11.86 -5.98
N VAL A 320 -12.14 -12.52 -5.28
CA VAL A 320 -12.30 -13.91 -4.82
C VAL A 320 -13.55 -14.05 -3.94
N ILE A 321 -13.71 -13.16 -2.98
CA ILE A 321 -14.90 -13.15 -2.11
C ILE A 321 -16.15 -12.86 -2.94
N SER A 322 -16.11 -11.93 -3.89
CA SER A 322 -17.25 -11.58 -4.75
C SER A 322 -17.68 -12.75 -5.64
N ASN A 323 -16.73 -13.53 -6.17
CA ASN A 323 -17.05 -14.72 -6.96
C ASN A 323 -17.69 -15.82 -6.09
N ALA A 324 -17.16 -16.05 -4.90
CA ALA A 324 -17.72 -16.98 -3.92
C ALA A 324 -19.14 -16.55 -3.47
N GLU A 325 -19.34 -15.25 -3.22
CA GLU A 325 -20.64 -14.67 -2.87
C GLU A 325 -21.65 -14.84 -4.01
N ARG A 326 -21.25 -14.56 -5.26
CA ARG A 326 -22.08 -14.79 -6.43
C ARG A 326 -22.54 -16.24 -6.54
N ARG A 327 -21.62 -17.21 -6.31
CA ARG A 327 -21.97 -18.64 -6.26
C ARG A 327 -22.95 -18.93 -5.14
N ALA A 328 -22.69 -18.45 -3.93
CA ALA A 328 -23.56 -18.67 -2.78
C ALA A 328 -24.99 -18.12 -3.01
N ILE A 329 -25.12 -16.96 -3.64
CA ILE A 329 -26.42 -16.37 -4.00
C ILE A 329 -27.15 -17.27 -5.01
N HIS A 330 -26.46 -17.72 -6.07
CA HIS A 330 -27.09 -18.56 -7.10
C HIS A 330 -27.49 -19.95 -6.60
N GLN A 331 -26.72 -20.47 -5.64
CA GLN A 331 -26.92 -21.84 -5.10
C GLN A 331 -27.63 -21.83 -3.74
N GLU A 332 -28.12 -20.68 -3.28
CA GLU A 332 -28.80 -20.50 -1.99
C GLU A 332 -27.99 -21.04 -0.79
N GLU A 333 -26.64 -20.97 -0.89
CA GLU A 333 -25.73 -21.37 0.18
C GLU A 333 -25.80 -20.37 1.35
N LYS A 334 -25.83 -20.87 2.59
CA LYS A 334 -25.93 -20.04 3.80
C LYS A 334 -24.60 -19.40 4.21
N LEU A 335 -23.51 -19.97 3.73
CA LEU A 335 -22.15 -19.58 4.08
C LEU A 335 -21.35 -19.31 2.80
N VAL A 336 -20.79 -18.13 2.68
CA VAL A 336 -19.84 -17.80 1.59
C VAL A 336 -18.46 -18.32 1.97
N VAL A 337 -17.98 -19.31 1.22
CA VAL A 337 -16.64 -19.88 1.42
C VAL A 337 -15.88 -19.84 0.11
N PRO A 338 -14.84 -19.02 0.00
CA PRO A 338 -13.98 -19.00 -1.18
C PRO A 338 -13.26 -20.33 -1.42
N ARG A 339 -13.13 -20.70 -2.70
CA ARG A 339 -12.40 -21.86 -3.20
C ARG A 339 -11.20 -21.42 -4.06
N ILE A 340 -10.32 -22.34 -4.42
CA ILE A 340 -9.22 -22.01 -5.35
C ILE A 340 -9.77 -21.66 -6.75
N ALA A 341 -10.91 -22.21 -7.13
CA ALA A 341 -11.65 -21.80 -8.32
C ALA A 341 -11.90 -20.28 -8.36
N ASP A 342 -12.30 -19.72 -7.23
CA ASP A 342 -12.57 -18.27 -7.13
C ASP A 342 -11.31 -17.42 -7.30
N VAL A 343 -10.12 -17.97 -6.94
CA VAL A 343 -8.82 -17.30 -7.19
C VAL A 343 -8.54 -17.21 -8.69
N TYR A 344 -8.82 -18.28 -9.45
CA TYR A 344 -8.69 -18.22 -10.91
C TYR A 344 -9.74 -17.27 -11.54
N ALA A 345 -10.93 -17.19 -10.98
CA ALA A 345 -11.96 -16.25 -11.44
C ALA A 345 -11.59 -14.77 -11.17
N ALA A 346 -10.69 -14.52 -10.21
CA ALA A 346 -10.19 -13.18 -9.89
C ALA A 346 -9.06 -12.69 -10.84
N MET A 347 -8.80 -13.39 -11.94
CA MET A 347 -7.79 -13.02 -12.97
C MET A 347 -7.80 -11.53 -13.35
N PRO A 348 -8.95 -10.87 -13.61
CA PRO A 348 -8.97 -9.46 -13.99
C PRO A 348 -8.38 -8.53 -12.92
N ALA A 349 -8.46 -8.89 -11.64
CA ALA A 349 -7.84 -8.13 -10.56
C ALA A 349 -6.32 -8.35 -10.45
N ILE A 350 -5.80 -9.44 -11.02
CA ILE A 350 -4.38 -9.79 -11.04
C ILE A 350 -3.71 -9.19 -12.28
N THR A 351 -4.21 -9.50 -13.49
CA THR A 351 -3.62 -9.08 -14.77
C THR A 351 -3.49 -7.56 -14.86
N GLY A 352 -4.49 -6.81 -14.44
CA GLY A 352 -4.50 -5.34 -14.46
C GLY A 352 -3.52 -4.67 -13.48
N LYS A 353 -2.76 -5.44 -12.68
CA LYS A 353 -1.79 -4.93 -11.70
C LYS A 353 -0.36 -5.37 -11.99
N LEU A 354 -0.16 -6.15 -13.05
CA LEU A 354 1.15 -6.63 -13.48
C LEU A 354 1.63 -5.79 -14.67
N GLU A 355 2.86 -5.35 -14.62
CA GLU A 355 3.60 -4.83 -15.76
C GLU A 355 4.59 -5.91 -16.20
N LEU A 356 4.51 -6.29 -17.45
CA LEU A 356 5.26 -7.43 -17.99
C LEU A 356 6.55 -6.97 -18.64
N GLU A 357 7.62 -7.74 -18.48
CA GLU A 357 8.80 -7.68 -19.31
C GLU A 357 8.52 -8.34 -20.67
N TYR A 358 9.37 -8.11 -21.67
CA TYR A 358 9.20 -8.61 -23.03
C TYR A 358 8.83 -10.11 -23.11
N GLU A 359 9.50 -10.95 -22.31
CA GLU A 359 9.19 -12.39 -22.26
C GLU A 359 7.77 -12.66 -21.73
N GLY A 360 7.32 -11.85 -20.78
CA GLY A 360 5.97 -11.92 -20.24
C GLY A 360 4.91 -11.46 -21.25
N GLU A 361 5.18 -10.38 -21.98
CA GLU A 361 4.30 -9.88 -23.04
C GLU A 361 4.09 -10.93 -24.14
N MET A 362 5.15 -11.62 -24.55
CA MET A 362 5.07 -12.69 -25.55
C MET A 362 4.20 -13.87 -25.11
N LYS A 363 4.15 -14.17 -23.79
CA LYS A 363 3.30 -15.24 -23.24
C LYS A 363 1.87 -14.78 -22.96
N GLY A 364 1.67 -13.51 -22.77
CA GLY A 364 0.40 -12.88 -22.40
C GLY A 364 0.13 -12.87 -20.89
N ALA A 365 -0.52 -11.81 -20.43
CA ALA A 365 -0.79 -11.56 -19.02
C ALA A 365 -1.62 -12.67 -18.36
N ASP A 366 -2.58 -13.25 -19.08
CA ASP A 366 -3.41 -14.35 -18.57
C ASP A 366 -2.60 -15.61 -18.30
N HIS A 367 -1.70 -15.96 -19.21
CA HIS A 367 -0.82 -17.14 -19.04
C HIS A 367 0.12 -16.94 -17.83
N VAL A 368 0.77 -15.78 -17.75
CA VAL A 368 1.64 -15.45 -16.60
C VAL A 368 0.87 -15.49 -15.28
N SER A 369 -0.33 -14.92 -15.26
CA SER A 369 -1.17 -14.92 -14.04
C SER A 369 -1.59 -16.33 -13.62
N ARG A 370 -1.95 -17.23 -14.58
CA ARG A 370 -2.24 -18.64 -14.28
C ARG A 370 -1.02 -19.37 -13.72
N GLU A 371 0.18 -19.11 -14.24
CA GLU A 371 1.43 -19.67 -13.71
C GLU A 371 1.69 -19.18 -12.27
N LEU A 372 1.45 -17.89 -12.01
CA LEU A 372 1.60 -17.32 -10.65
C LEU A 372 0.63 -17.95 -9.66
N ILE A 373 -0.66 -18.09 -10.03
CA ILE A 373 -1.66 -18.75 -9.18
C ILE A 373 -1.24 -20.19 -8.89
N ARG A 374 -0.84 -20.96 -9.91
CA ARG A 374 -0.38 -22.33 -9.74
C ARG A 374 0.83 -22.43 -8.82
N THR A 375 1.81 -21.53 -8.98
CA THR A 375 2.98 -21.45 -8.11
C THR A 375 2.61 -21.12 -6.67
N ALA A 376 1.68 -20.18 -6.46
CA ALA A 376 1.18 -19.82 -5.14
C ALA A 376 0.43 -20.97 -4.47
N VAL A 377 -0.42 -21.68 -5.22
CA VAL A 377 -1.12 -22.88 -4.74
C VAL A 377 -0.13 -23.96 -4.34
N ALA A 378 0.89 -24.26 -5.18
CA ALA A 378 1.90 -25.26 -4.87
C ALA A 378 2.67 -24.92 -3.59
N LYS A 379 3.20 -23.68 -3.48
CA LYS A 379 3.93 -23.22 -2.29
C LYS A 379 3.05 -23.24 -1.02
N THR A 380 1.77 -22.92 -1.12
CA THR A 380 0.85 -22.97 0.02
C THR A 380 0.53 -24.42 0.38
N HIS A 381 0.29 -25.28 -0.60
CA HIS A 381 0.08 -26.71 -0.38
C HIS A 381 1.25 -27.34 0.35
N ASP A 382 2.50 -27.04 -0.03
CA ASP A 382 3.69 -27.52 0.66
C ASP A 382 3.75 -27.10 2.14
N THR A 383 3.24 -25.92 2.47
CA THR A 383 3.19 -25.45 3.87
C THR A 383 2.39 -26.40 4.77
N TYR A 384 1.27 -26.93 4.26
CA TYR A 384 0.35 -27.78 5.01
C TYR A 384 0.62 -29.28 4.86
N PHE A 385 1.17 -29.71 3.72
CA PHE A 385 1.21 -31.12 3.33
C PHE A 385 2.61 -31.65 3.05
N LYS A 386 3.68 -30.89 3.37
CA LYS A 386 5.04 -31.39 3.22
C LYS A 386 5.24 -32.64 4.08
N GLY A 387 5.60 -33.75 3.43
CA GLY A 387 5.80 -35.05 4.10
C GLY A 387 4.51 -35.84 4.39
N VAL A 388 3.35 -35.32 3.97
CA VAL A 388 2.08 -36.06 4.07
C VAL A 388 1.93 -36.98 2.86
N ASP A 389 1.61 -38.25 3.12
CA ASP A 389 1.36 -39.21 2.05
C ASP A 389 0.03 -38.91 1.33
N MET A 390 0.09 -38.68 0.05
CA MET A 390 -1.04 -38.40 -0.86
C MET A 390 -1.25 -39.55 -1.85
N GLN A 391 -0.58 -40.68 -1.69
CA GLN A 391 -0.53 -41.74 -2.69
C GLN A 391 -1.92 -42.35 -2.96
N GLN A 392 -2.76 -42.50 -1.93
CA GLN A 392 -4.11 -43.03 -2.10
C GLN A 392 -4.97 -42.16 -3.02
N ILE A 393 -4.86 -40.82 -2.89
CA ILE A 393 -5.59 -39.87 -3.76
C ILE A 393 -5.09 -39.98 -5.18
N VAL A 394 -3.78 -39.99 -5.40
CA VAL A 394 -3.17 -40.11 -6.74
C VAL A 394 -3.54 -41.44 -7.38
N GLN A 395 -3.47 -42.56 -6.67
CA GLN A 395 -3.85 -43.88 -7.16
C GLN A 395 -5.33 -43.94 -7.59
N TRP A 396 -6.22 -43.27 -6.87
CA TRP A 396 -7.63 -43.20 -7.26
C TRP A 396 -7.79 -42.61 -8.68
N PHE A 397 -7.06 -41.55 -9.02
CA PHE A 397 -7.05 -40.98 -10.37
C PHE A 397 -6.32 -41.90 -11.38
N ASP A 398 -5.19 -42.53 -11.00
CA ASP A 398 -4.44 -43.47 -11.86
C ASP A 398 -5.29 -44.70 -12.26
N LEU A 399 -6.25 -45.09 -11.43
CA LEU A 399 -7.20 -46.16 -11.70
C LEU A 399 -8.39 -45.73 -12.61
N GLY A 400 -8.36 -44.50 -13.14
CA GLY A 400 -9.39 -43.97 -14.04
C GLY A 400 -10.47 -43.16 -13.35
N GLY A 401 -10.23 -42.74 -12.11
CA GLY A 401 -11.12 -41.79 -11.43
C GLY A 401 -11.11 -40.43 -12.11
N GLU A 402 -12.28 -39.86 -12.29
CA GLU A 402 -12.49 -38.52 -12.82
C GLU A 402 -13.48 -37.75 -11.93
N ILE A 403 -13.23 -36.46 -11.73
CA ILE A 403 -14.15 -35.59 -10.99
C ILE A 403 -14.21 -34.21 -11.66
N GLN A 404 -15.41 -33.77 -11.96
CA GLN A 404 -15.68 -32.43 -12.44
C GLN A 404 -16.12 -31.54 -11.26
N LEU A 405 -15.38 -30.46 -11.01
CA LEU A 405 -15.71 -29.44 -10.05
C LEU A 405 -16.01 -28.12 -10.77
N ALA A 406 -17.23 -27.96 -11.23
CA ALA A 406 -17.65 -26.74 -11.89
C ALA A 406 -17.59 -25.56 -10.90
N ASP A 407 -17.15 -24.38 -11.37
CA ASP A 407 -17.05 -23.14 -10.55
C ASP A 407 -18.37 -22.71 -9.95
N THR A 408 -19.48 -23.08 -10.62
CA THR A 408 -20.85 -22.76 -10.23
C THR A 408 -21.52 -23.85 -9.42
N ALA A 409 -20.91 -25.03 -9.24
CA ALA A 409 -21.52 -26.14 -8.51
C ALA A 409 -21.72 -25.79 -7.03
N SER A 410 -22.88 -26.17 -6.47
CA SER A 410 -23.13 -26.04 -5.05
C SER A 410 -22.20 -26.94 -4.24
N ALA A 411 -21.95 -26.56 -2.99
CA ALA A 411 -21.19 -27.42 -2.09
C ALA A 411 -21.92 -28.74 -1.78
N ALA A 412 -23.24 -28.72 -1.75
CA ALA A 412 -24.06 -29.90 -1.54
C ALA A 412 -23.91 -30.92 -2.67
N ASP A 413 -23.83 -30.46 -3.92
CA ASP A 413 -23.64 -31.32 -5.09
C ASP A 413 -22.21 -31.83 -5.25
N ALA A 414 -21.23 -31.01 -4.92
CA ALA A 414 -19.81 -31.33 -5.06
C ALA A 414 -19.31 -32.30 -3.97
N LEU A 415 -19.80 -32.18 -2.74
CA LEU A 415 -19.27 -32.92 -1.59
C LEU A 415 -19.38 -34.46 -1.72
N PRO A 416 -20.52 -35.04 -2.21
CA PRO A 416 -20.60 -36.49 -2.40
C PRO A 416 -19.51 -37.06 -3.31
N SER A 417 -19.25 -36.40 -4.43
CA SER A 417 -18.21 -36.80 -5.38
C SER A 417 -16.80 -36.70 -4.75
N LEU A 418 -16.52 -35.66 -4.00
CA LEU A 418 -15.24 -35.49 -3.28
C LEU A 418 -15.04 -36.56 -2.19
N ARG A 419 -16.12 -36.97 -1.51
CA ARG A 419 -16.09 -38.06 -0.52
C ARG A 419 -15.81 -39.43 -1.15
N GLY A 420 -16.12 -39.60 -2.43
CA GLY A 420 -15.77 -40.79 -3.21
C GLY A 420 -14.27 -40.95 -3.46
N ILE A 421 -13.48 -39.91 -3.34
CA ILE A 421 -12.02 -39.98 -3.52
C ILE A 421 -11.38 -40.52 -2.24
N GLN A 422 -10.80 -41.72 -2.31
CA GLN A 422 -10.22 -42.41 -1.16
C GLN A 422 -9.07 -41.58 -0.54
N GLY A 423 -9.16 -41.34 0.76
CA GLY A 423 -8.14 -40.62 1.53
C GLY A 423 -8.22 -39.09 1.45
N LEU A 424 -9.06 -38.48 0.58
CA LEU A 424 -9.10 -37.03 0.38
C LEU A 424 -9.63 -36.30 1.63
N MET A 425 -10.80 -36.71 2.12
CA MET A 425 -11.48 -36.02 3.24
C MET A 425 -10.68 -36.16 4.57
N GLU A 426 -9.89 -37.21 4.72
CA GLU A 426 -9.01 -37.37 5.89
C GLU A 426 -7.90 -36.32 5.91
N LYS A 427 -7.46 -35.89 4.75
CA LYS A 427 -6.37 -34.90 4.65
C LYS A 427 -6.85 -33.47 4.91
N THR A 428 -8.17 -33.18 4.82
CA THR A 428 -8.68 -31.82 5.09
C THR A 428 -8.43 -31.39 6.54
N VAL A 429 -8.26 -32.34 7.47
CA VAL A 429 -7.91 -32.05 8.86
C VAL A 429 -6.59 -31.28 8.99
N LYS A 430 -5.66 -31.44 8.03
CA LYS A 430 -4.38 -30.71 8.03
C LYS A 430 -4.54 -29.20 7.81
N VAL A 431 -5.62 -28.80 7.18
CA VAL A 431 -6.00 -27.39 7.02
C VAL A 431 -7.07 -26.94 8.01
N GLY A 432 -7.28 -27.71 9.07
CA GLY A 432 -8.20 -27.39 10.16
C GLY A 432 -9.68 -27.69 9.85
N VAL A 433 -9.98 -28.50 8.81
CA VAL A 433 -11.36 -28.81 8.39
C VAL A 433 -11.68 -30.26 8.66
N GLY A 434 -12.72 -30.49 9.46
CA GLY A 434 -13.18 -31.82 9.88
C GLY A 434 -14.55 -32.20 9.28
N PRO A 435 -15.00 -33.42 9.55
CA PRO A 435 -16.28 -33.95 9.01
C PRO A 435 -17.53 -33.25 9.57
N LYS A 436 -17.39 -32.46 10.65
CA LYS A 436 -18.50 -31.69 11.26
C LYS A 436 -18.65 -30.28 10.70
N ASP A 437 -17.67 -29.82 9.92
CA ASP A 437 -17.74 -28.51 9.29
C ASP A 437 -18.80 -28.50 8.17
N SER A 438 -19.26 -27.31 7.80
CA SER A 438 -20.28 -27.17 6.75
C SER A 438 -19.78 -27.72 5.40
N PRO A 439 -20.70 -28.15 4.51
CA PRO A 439 -20.35 -28.64 3.18
C PRO A 439 -19.43 -27.68 2.41
N GLU A 440 -19.71 -26.38 2.50
CA GLU A 440 -18.97 -25.34 1.80
C GLU A 440 -17.50 -25.29 2.23
N VAL A 441 -17.24 -25.44 3.54
CA VAL A 441 -15.88 -25.47 4.10
C VAL A 441 -15.15 -26.75 3.70
N GLN A 442 -15.84 -27.91 3.77
CA GLN A 442 -15.28 -29.19 3.37
C GLN A 442 -14.89 -29.22 1.88
N VAL A 443 -15.76 -28.72 0.99
CA VAL A 443 -15.48 -28.63 -0.45
C VAL A 443 -14.30 -27.71 -0.74
N SER A 444 -14.26 -26.54 -0.11
CA SER A 444 -13.13 -25.61 -0.28
C SER A 444 -11.78 -26.26 0.09
N ALA A 445 -11.74 -27.01 1.21
CA ALA A 445 -10.52 -27.69 1.65
C ALA A 445 -10.14 -28.85 0.72
N ALA A 446 -11.11 -29.64 0.27
CA ALA A 446 -10.86 -30.75 -0.64
C ALA A 446 -10.36 -30.25 -2.01
N GLU A 447 -10.98 -29.18 -2.56
CA GLU A 447 -10.53 -28.55 -3.80
C GLU A 447 -9.11 -28.01 -3.67
N PHE A 448 -8.75 -27.37 -2.55
CA PHE A 448 -7.37 -26.90 -2.30
C PHE A 448 -6.35 -28.05 -2.37
N ILE A 449 -6.67 -29.23 -1.83
CA ILE A 449 -5.79 -30.40 -1.89
C ILE A 449 -5.62 -30.86 -3.34
N LEU A 450 -6.71 -30.96 -4.10
CA LEU A 450 -6.66 -31.39 -5.52
C LEU A 450 -5.90 -30.38 -6.38
N GLU A 451 -6.14 -29.09 -6.21
CA GLU A 451 -5.41 -28.02 -6.90
C GLU A 451 -3.91 -28.03 -6.56
N GLY A 452 -3.58 -28.31 -5.30
CA GLY A 452 -2.18 -28.50 -4.88
C GLY A 452 -1.51 -29.69 -5.56
N LEU A 453 -2.19 -30.85 -5.65
CA LEU A 453 -1.68 -32.01 -6.37
C LEU A 453 -1.54 -31.75 -7.87
N HIS A 454 -2.49 -31.02 -8.47
CA HIS A 454 -2.40 -30.56 -9.86
C HIS A 454 -1.21 -29.61 -10.06
N ALA A 455 -1.03 -28.64 -9.18
CA ALA A 455 0.08 -27.68 -9.23
C ALA A 455 1.45 -28.40 -9.19
N HIS A 456 1.54 -29.50 -8.45
CA HIS A 456 2.71 -30.41 -8.39
C HIS A 456 2.76 -31.44 -9.53
N LYS A 457 1.84 -31.36 -10.51
CA LYS A 457 1.75 -32.29 -11.67
C LYS A 457 1.55 -33.76 -11.26
N ARG A 458 0.99 -34.03 -10.07
CA ARG A 458 0.68 -35.37 -9.61
C ARG A 458 -0.64 -35.89 -10.15
N ILE A 459 -1.59 -34.99 -10.45
CA ILE A 459 -2.85 -35.24 -11.13
C ILE A 459 -3.03 -34.24 -12.28
N GLY A 460 -3.80 -34.62 -13.29
CA GLY A 460 -4.17 -33.76 -14.42
C GLY A 460 -5.39 -32.89 -14.09
N ARG A 461 -5.57 -31.81 -14.80
CA ARG A 461 -6.77 -30.96 -14.80
C ARG A 461 -6.92 -30.29 -16.17
N ASN A 462 -8.08 -30.43 -16.80
CA ASN A 462 -8.39 -29.77 -18.06
C ASN A 462 -8.97 -28.35 -17.84
N GLU A 463 -9.28 -27.64 -18.92
CA GLU A 463 -9.88 -26.31 -18.87
C GLU A 463 -11.29 -26.30 -18.29
N GLU A 464 -12.04 -27.39 -18.46
CA GLU A 464 -13.39 -27.58 -17.89
C GLU A 464 -13.38 -27.99 -16.42
N ARG A 465 -12.21 -27.94 -15.76
CA ARG A 465 -11.99 -28.34 -14.36
C ARG A 465 -12.35 -29.79 -14.06
N VAL A 466 -12.11 -30.66 -15.00
CA VAL A 466 -12.12 -32.11 -14.76
C VAL A 466 -10.74 -32.53 -14.31
N PHE A 467 -10.64 -33.06 -13.10
CA PHE A 467 -9.42 -33.65 -12.58
C PHE A 467 -9.32 -35.12 -13.04
N THR A 468 -8.14 -35.49 -13.51
CA THR A 468 -7.85 -36.81 -14.09
C THR A 468 -6.48 -37.30 -13.63
N ALA A 469 -6.06 -38.47 -14.09
CA ALA A 469 -4.69 -38.94 -13.89
C ALA A 469 -3.65 -37.95 -14.43
N GLY A 470 -2.52 -37.83 -13.76
CA GLY A 470 -1.39 -37.01 -14.24
C GLY A 470 -0.77 -37.57 -15.50
N GLU A 471 -0.19 -36.70 -16.33
CA GLU A 471 0.63 -37.16 -17.47
C GLU A 471 1.82 -37.97 -16.96
N LYS A 472 1.88 -39.23 -17.33
CA LYS A 472 3.05 -40.06 -17.04
C LYS A 472 4.24 -39.49 -17.78
N GLN A 473 5.23 -38.98 -17.05
CA GLN A 473 6.52 -38.66 -17.68
C GLN A 473 7.03 -39.91 -18.37
N PRO A 474 7.41 -39.84 -19.66
CA PRO A 474 8.03 -40.99 -20.32
C PRO A 474 9.27 -41.37 -19.51
N LYS A 475 9.31 -42.62 -19.03
CA LYS A 475 10.51 -43.17 -18.42
C LYS A 475 11.67 -42.87 -19.35
N GLN A 476 12.67 -42.16 -18.87
CA GLN A 476 13.94 -42.05 -19.61
C GLN A 476 14.41 -43.47 -19.82
N THR A 477 14.23 -43.99 -21.03
CA THR A 477 14.86 -45.20 -21.50
C THR A 477 16.35 -44.94 -21.43
N GLU A 478 17.03 -45.62 -20.54
CA GLU A 478 18.50 -45.70 -20.54
C GLU A 478 18.92 -46.06 -21.97
N LYS A 479 19.64 -45.14 -22.63
CA LYS A 479 20.26 -45.45 -23.90
C LYS A 479 21.18 -46.63 -23.70
N PRO A 480 21.11 -47.68 -24.56
CA PRO A 480 22.07 -48.80 -24.51
C PRO A 480 23.48 -48.24 -24.70
N PHE A 481 24.39 -48.71 -23.86
CA PHE A 481 25.81 -48.42 -23.94
C PHE A 481 26.31 -48.78 -25.35
N GLU A 482 26.53 -47.81 -26.26
CA GLU A 482 27.30 -48.01 -27.47
C GLU A 482 28.76 -48.16 -27.07
N ARG A 483 29.32 -49.33 -27.36
CA ARG A 483 30.76 -49.60 -27.27
C ARG A 483 31.48 -48.69 -28.26
N GLU A 484 32.35 -47.82 -27.76
CA GLU A 484 33.32 -47.11 -28.56
C GLU A 484 34.25 -48.08 -29.25
N ASP A 485 34.10 -48.25 -30.56
CA ASP A 485 35.11 -48.86 -31.43
C ASP A 485 36.28 -47.88 -31.58
N GLN A 486 37.46 -48.31 -31.15
CA GLN A 486 38.69 -47.56 -31.30
C GLN A 486 39.07 -47.39 -32.76
N PRO A 487 39.41 -46.21 -33.26
CA PRO A 487 39.91 -46.04 -34.61
C PRO A 487 41.41 -46.39 -34.67
N PHE A 488 41.73 -47.20 -35.67
CA PHE A 488 43.04 -47.65 -36.09
C PHE A 488 44.02 -46.48 -36.31
N ARG A 489 45.25 -46.61 -35.79
CA ARG A 489 46.40 -45.73 -36.09
C ARG A 489 46.86 -45.96 -37.53
N GLY A 490 46.66 -45.03 -38.41
CA GLY A 490 47.23 -44.93 -39.75
C GLY A 490 48.38 -43.90 -39.75
N ARG A 491 49.50 -44.32 -40.34
CA ARG A 491 50.79 -43.61 -40.48
C ARG A 491 50.69 -42.27 -41.23
N ARG A 492 51.54 -41.34 -40.80
CA ARG A 492 51.88 -40.13 -41.57
C ARG A 492 52.62 -40.50 -42.88
N PRO A 493 52.50 -39.67 -43.92
CA PRO A 493 53.68 -39.31 -44.71
C PRO A 493 53.91 -37.79 -44.67
N TYR A 494 55.18 -37.50 -44.81
CA TYR A 494 55.80 -36.19 -44.98
C TYR A 494 55.31 -35.46 -46.24
N ASN A 495 55.02 -34.17 -46.20
CA ASN A 495 55.81 -33.09 -46.80
C ASN A 495 55.28 -31.76 -46.30
#